data_948eeba78d9c262af2e46a38515797a6
#
_entry.id   948eeba78d9c262af2e46a38515797a6
#
_cell.length_a   1.000
_cell.length_b   1.000
_cell.length_c   1.000
_cell.angle_alpha   90.00
_cell.angle_beta   90.00
_cell.angle_gamma   90.00
#
_symmetry.space_group_name_H-M   'P 1'
#
loop_
_entity.id
_entity.type
_entity.pdbx_description
1 polymer ?
#
loop_
_entity_poly.entity_id
_entity_poly.type
_entity_poly.pdbx_seq_one_letter_code
_entity_poly.pdbx_strand_id
1 'polypeptide(L)'
;MYALAFDMVISDLQKYYGEPYNKAYYEIKELLKKNGFEWVQGSTYMTMNDDLTALVKTVMELSKIEWFKKSVRDLRGFKVESWSNFTDLGECKLNCVKLQ
;
A
#
# COMPACT_ATOMS: atom_id res chain seq x y z
N MET A 1 5.53 -4.37 -13.96
CA MET A 1 5.28 -4.10 -12.54
C MET A 1 3.81 -3.85 -12.28
N TYR A 2 3.39 -4.22 -11.10
CA TYR A 2 2.02 -3.93 -10.66
C TYR A 2 2.06 -3.26 -9.33
N ALA A 3 1.07 -2.42 -9.07
CA ALA A 3 0.94 -1.72 -7.82
C ALA A 3 -0.41 -2.01 -7.18
N LEU A 4 -0.43 -1.95 -5.88
CA LEU A 4 -1.63 -2.10 -5.08
C LEU A 4 -1.72 -0.91 -4.14
N ALA A 5 -2.87 -0.25 -4.16
CA ALA A 5 -3.11 0.89 -3.28
C ALA A 5 -4.42 0.70 -2.57
N PHE A 6 -4.47 1.06 -1.30
CA PHE A 6 -5.70 0.92 -0.54
C PHE A 6 -5.87 2.10 0.42
N ASP A 7 -7.12 2.30 0.81
CA ASP A 7 -7.48 3.35 1.75
C ASP A 7 -8.43 2.74 2.78
N MET A 8 -8.12 2.95 4.06
CA MET A 8 -8.89 2.37 5.15
C MET A 8 -9.69 3.44 5.88
N VAL A 9 -10.82 3.04 6.43
CA VAL A 9 -11.61 3.91 7.29
C VAL A 9 -11.13 3.66 8.72
N ILE A 10 -10.50 4.66 9.32
CA ILE A 10 -9.87 4.51 10.64
C ILE A 10 -10.88 4.09 11.71
N SER A 11 -12.07 4.70 11.73
CA SER A 11 -13.08 4.34 12.70
C SER A 11 -13.50 2.88 12.60
N ASP A 12 -13.53 2.35 11.37
CA ASP A 12 -13.86 0.94 11.15
C ASP A 12 -12.70 0.03 11.58
N LEU A 13 -11.46 0.46 11.36
CA LEU A 13 -10.31 -0.28 11.85
C LEU A 13 -10.35 -0.38 13.37
N GLN A 14 -10.64 0.72 14.03
CA GLN A 14 -10.74 0.73 15.48
C GLN A 14 -11.82 -0.22 15.96
N LYS A 15 -12.92 -0.30 15.23
CA LYS A 15 -14.05 -1.14 15.58
C LYS A 15 -13.81 -2.63 15.30
N TYR A 16 -13.31 -2.94 14.10
CA TYR A 16 -13.22 -4.32 13.64
C TYR A 16 -11.88 -4.98 13.89
N TYR A 17 -10.81 -4.23 13.86
CA TYR A 17 -9.49 -4.75 14.20
C TYR A 17 -9.21 -4.58 15.69
N GLY A 18 -9.52 -3.42 16.21
CA GLY A 18 -9.26 -3.08 17.61
C GLY A 18 -8.12 -2.10 17.76
N GLU A 19 -7.77 -1.82 18.99
CA GLU A 19 -6.68 -0.91 19.31
C GLU A 19 -5.46 -1.68 19.82
N PRO A 20 -4.26 -1.25 19.48
CA PRO A 20 -3.97 -0.11 18.61
C PRO A 20 -4.15 -0.50 17.15
N TYR A 21 -4.95 0.28 16.44
CA TYR A 21 -5.33 -0.06 15.08
C TYR A 21 -4.15 0.00 14.08
N ASN A 22 -3.08 0.69 14.42
CA ASN A 22 -1.94 0.78 13.53
C ASN A 22 -1.25 -0.57 13.31
N LYS A 23 -1.48 -1.54 14.20
CA LYS A 23 -0.97 -2.90 14.00
C LYS A 23 -1.61 -3.56 12.78
N ALA A 24 -2.81 -3.10 12.39
CA ALA A 24 -3.46 -3.62 11.20
C ALA A 24 -2.63 -3.34 9.95
N TYR A 25 -2.08 -2.14 9.86
CA TYR A 25 -1.22 -1.77 8.73
C TYR A 25 0.03 -2.64 8.68
N TYR A 26 0.58 -2.98 9.82
CA TYR A 26 1.73 -3.85 9.89
C TYR A 26 1.39 -5.25 9.38
N GLU A 27 0.22 -5.77 9.75
CA GLU A 27 -0.20 -7.09 9.27
C GLU A 27 -0.43 -7.09 7.76
N ILE A 28 -1.02 -6.02 7.23
CA ILE A 28 -1.18 -5.87 5.79
C ILE A 28 0.18 -5.87 5.11
N LYS A 29 1.12 -5.10 5.65
CA LYS A 29 2.47 -5.00 5.10
C LYS A 29 3.14 -6.37 5.04
N GLU A 30 3.03 -7.16 6.10
CA GLU A 30 3.65 -8.48 6.15
C GLU A 30 3.02 -9.43 5.13
N LEU A 31 1.71 -9.37 4.97
CA LEU A 31 1.02 -10.18 3.97
C LEU A 31 1.46 -9.80 2.57
N LEU A 32 1.55 -8.52 2.29
CA LEU A 32 1.96 -8.02 0.98
C LEU A 32 3.41 -8.38 0.69
N LYS A 33 4.28 -8.25 1.68
CA LYS A 33 5.68 -8.60 1.54
C LYS A 33 5.84 -10.09 1.22
N LYS A 34 5.07 -10.92 1.89
CA LYS A 34 5.05 -12.36 1.64
C LYS A 34 4.68 -12.67 0.19
N ASN A 35 3.87 -11.83 -0.42
CA ASN A 35 3.43 -12.01 -1.79
C ASN A 35 4.28 -11.25 -2.81
N GLY A 36 5.43 -10.75 -2.38
CA GLY A 36 6.37 -10.09 -3.27
C GLY A 36 6.10 -8.62 -3.50
N PHE A 37 5.27 -8.01 -2.69
CA PHE A 37 4.99 -6.58 -2.76
C PHE A 37 5.82 -5.84 -1.73
N GLU A 38 6.41 -4.73 -2.14
CA GLU A 38 7.20 -3.89 -1.26
C GLU A 38 6.53 -2.54 -1.10
N TRP A 39 6.64 -2.00 0.10
CA TRP A 39 6.08 -0.69 0.42
C TRP A 39 6.78 0.40 -0.39
N VAL A 40 5.99 1.30 -0.96
CA VAL A 40 6.51 2.45 -1.71
C VAL A 40 6.29 3.72 -0.90
N GLN A 41 5.06 3.99 -0.57
CA GLN A 41 4.70 5.10 0.31
C GLN A 41 3.25 4.96 0.75
N GLY A 42 2.92 5.52 1.91
CA GLY A 42 1.56 5.49 2.42
C GLY A 42 1.00 4.07 2.41
N SER A 43 -0.10 3.88 1.73
CA SER A 43 -0.72 2.56 1.57
C SER A 43 -0.58 2.06 0.14
N THR A 44 0.56 2.35 -0.48
CA THR A 44 0.87 1.92 -1.84
C THR A 44 2.04 0.94 -1.83
N TYR A 45 1.85 -0.18 -2.49
CA TYR A 45 2.84 -1.25 -2.57
C TYR A 45 3.06 -1.63 -4.03
N MET A 46 4.24 -2.09 -4.35
CA MET A 46 4.57 -2.50 -5.73
C MET A 46 5.28 -3.83 -5.75
N THR A 47 5.06 -4.57 -6.82
CA THR A 47 5.82 -5.78 -7.12
C THR A 47 6.50 -5.63 -8.47
N MET A 48 7.73 -6.12 -8.57
CA MET A 48 8.45 -6.16 -9.84
C MET A 48 7.95 -7.27 -10.74
N ASN A 49 7.14 -8.16 -10.19
CA ASN A 49 6.55 -9.24 -10.96
C ASN A 49 5.58 -8.69 -11.99
N ASP A 50 5.73 -9.12 -13.24
CA ASP A 50 4.86 -8.68 -14.33
C ASP A 50 3.66 -9.61 -14.51
N ASP A 51 3.49 -10.55 -13.62
CA ASP A 51 2.39 -11.51 -13.68
C ASP A 51 1.19 -10.98 -12.90
N LEU A 52 0.10 -10.72 -13.63
CA LEU A 52 -1.14 -10.27 -13.02
C LEU A 52 -1.65 -11.24 -11.97
N THR A 53 -1.31 -12.51 -12.09
CA THR A 53 -1.72 -13.54 -11.13
C THR A 53 -1.29 -13.21 -9.71
N ALA A 54 -0.08 -12.66 -9.56
CA ALA A 54 0.43 -12.30 -8.24
C ALA A 54 -0.44 -11.22 -7.60
N LEU A 55 -0.86 -10.24 -8.39
CA LEU A 55 -1.73 -9.18 -7.91
C LEU A 55 -3.10 -9.73 -7.49
N VAL A 56 -3.70 -10.53 -8.35
CA VAL A 56 -5.03 -11.10 -8.08
C VAL A 56 -4.98 -11.99 -6.84
N LYS A 57 -3.95 -12.83 -6.72
CA LYS A 57 -3.79 -13.71 -5.57
C LYS A 57 -3.71 -12.89 -4.27
N THR A 58 -2.94 -11.82 -4.29
CA THR A 58 -2.77 -10.96 -3.12
C THR A 58 -4.08 -10.31 -2.72
N VAL A 59 -4.81 -9.78 -3.70
CA VAL A 59 -6.11 -9.17 -3.44
C VAL A 59 -7.09 -10.19 -2.85
N MET A 60 -7.06 -11.41 -3.37
CA MET A 60 -7.93 -12.47 -2.86
C MET A 60 -7.58 -12.81 -1.40
N GLU A 61 -6.30 -12.84 -1.06
CA GLU A 61 -5.89 -13.10 0.32
C GLU A 61 -6.35 -11.97 1.24
N LEU A 62 -6.21 -10.73 0.81
CA LEU A 62 -6.69 -9.59 1.59
C LEU A 62 -8.20 -9.67 1.80
N SER A 63 -8.93 -10.05 0.77
CA SER A 63 -10.39 -10.12 0.83
C SER A 63 -10.91 -11.18 1.78
N LYS A 64 -10.06 -12.09 2.22
CA LYS A 64 -10.45 -13.11 3.20
C LYS A 64 -10.29 -12.65 4.64
N ILE A 65 -9.62 -11.52 4.83
CA ILE A 65 -9.42 -10.97 6.17
C ILE A 65 -10.66 -10.16 6.54
N GLU A 66 -11.38 -10.62 7.54
CA GLU A 66 -12.66 -10.05 7.90
C GLU A 66 -12.58 -8.56 8.27
N TRP A 67 -11.63 -8.20 9.13
CA TRP A 67 -11.50 -6.82 9.52
C TRP A 67 -11.05 -5.93 8.36
N PHE A 68 -10.31 -6.48 7.41
CA PHE A 68 -9.89 -5.72 6.23
C PHE A 68 -11.08 -5.41 5.34
N LYS A 69 -11.89 -6.41 5.06
CA LYS A 69 -13.10 -6.24 4.24
C LYS A 69 -14.01 -5.17 4.80
N LYS A 70 -14.13 -5.16 6.11
CA LYS A 70 -15.06 -4.24 6.79
C LYS A 70 -14.50 -2.84 6.97
N SER A 71 -13.20 -2.68 6.79
CA SER A 71 -12.53 -1.41 7.05
C SER A 71 -12.01 -0.72 5.80
N VAL A 72 -11.87 -1.46 4.71
CA VAL A 72 -11.33 -0.87 3.49
C VAL A 72 -12.37 -0.01 2.79
N ARG A 73 -11.96 1.19 2.40
CA ARG A 73 -12.81 2.10 1.64
C ARG A 73 -12.52 2.00 0.15
N ASP A 74 -11.25 1.80 -0.20
CA ASP A 74 -10.83 1.75 -1.59
C ASP A 74 -9.65 0.77 -1.70
N LEU A 75 -9.68 -0.05 -2.73
CA LEU A 75 -8.62 -1.01 -3.00
C LEU A 75 -8.45 -1.09 -4.50
N ARG A 76 -7.28 -0.71 -4.99
CA ARG A 76 -7.00 -0.66 -6.42
C ARG A 76 -5.70 -1.35 -6.75
N GLY A 77 -5.70 -2.08 -7.86
CA GLY A 77 -4.50 -2.63 -8.44
C GLY A 77 -4.33 -2.07 -9.84
N PHE A 78 -3.11 -1.79 -10.24
CA PHE A 78 -2.86 -1.24 -11.58
C PHE A 78 -1.48 -1.60 -12.06
N LYS A 79 -1.34 -1.59 -13.37
CA LYS A 79 -0.04 -1.84 -14.01
C LYS A 79 0.76 -0.56 -14.02
N VAL A 80 2.06 -0.71 -13.76
CA VAL A 80 2.99 0.42 -13.74
C VAL A 80 4.05 0.18 -14.80
N GLU A 81 4.20 1.12 -15.71
CA GLU A 81 5.24 1.05 -16.75
C GLU A 81 6.59 1.45 -16.17
N SER A 82 6.59 2.57 -15.45
CA SER A 82 7.80 3.03 -14.79
C SER A 82 7.41 3.96 -13.65
N TRP A 83 8.32 4.10 -12.71
CA TRP A 83 8.12 5.06 -11.63
C TRP A 83 9.47 5.55 -11.15
N SER A 84 9.46 6.72 -10.56
CA SER A 84 10.67 7.32 -10.01
C SER A 84 10.36 7.95 -8.67
N ASN A 85 11.36 7.95 -7.83
CA ASN A 85 11.26 8.56 -6.52
C ASN A 85 11.93 9.95 -6.59
N PHE A 86 11.12 10.97 -6.43
CA PHE A 86 11.60 12.35 -6.50
C PHE A 86 11.80 12.96 -5.12
N THR A 87 11.95 12.13 -4.11
CA THR A 87 12.13 12.59 -2.73
C THR A 87 13.31 13.54 -2.60
N ASP A 88 14.38 13.29 -3.34
CA ASP A 88 15.55 14.15 -3.28
C ASP A 88 15.25 15.56 -3.78
N LEU A 89 14.36 15.66 -4.77
CA LEU A 89 13.91 16.97 -5.22
C LEU A 89 13.05 17.64 -4.16
N GLY A 90 12.22 16.83 -3.48
CA GLY A 90 11.43 17.31 -2.37
C GLY A 90 12.31 17.74 -1.22
N GLU A 91 13.35 16.97 -0.95
CA GLU A 91 14.35 17.30 0.05
C GLU A 91 15.04 18.60 -0.33
N CYS A 92 15.44 18.66 -1.60
CA CYS A 92 16.09 19.83 -2.12
C CYS A 92 15.24 21.07 -1.94
N LYS A 93 13.95 20.96 -2.00
CA LYS A 93 13.12 22.15 -1.88
C LYS A 93 13.16 22.76 -0.51
N LEU A 94 13.60 22.02 0.49
CA LEU A 94 13.93 22.61 1.76
C LEU A 94 15.05 23.56 1.49
N ASN A 95 15.81 23.17 0.48
CA ASN A 95 16.90 23.96 -0.02
C ASN A 95 16.64 24.41 -1.43
N CYS A 96 15.59 23.90 -2.04
CA CYS A 96 15.31 24.17 -3.44
C CYS A 96 15.02 25.60 -3.71
N VAL A 97 14.66 26.26 -2.72
CA VAL A 97 14.58 27.69 -2.79
C VAL A 97 15.89 28.23 -3.37
N LYS A 98 16.94 27.50 -3.12
CA LYS A 98 18.26 27.89 -3.59
C LYS A 98 18.42 27.73 -5.08
N LEU A 99 17.59 26.91 -5.70
CA LEU A 99 17.63 26.71 -7.12
C LEU A 99 16.93 27.83 -7.84
N GLN A 100 16.25 28.63 -7.12
CA GLN A 100 15.49 29.74 -7.66
C GLN A 100 16.18 31.05 -7.37
#